data_28533f600eea9cac947e744deac11901
#
_entry.id   28533f600eea9cac947e744deac11901
#
_cell.length_a   1.000
_cell.length_b   1.000
_cell.length_c   1.000
_cell.angle_alpha   90.00
_cell.angle_beta   90.00
_cell.angle_gamma   90.00
#
_symmetry.space_group_name_H-M   'P 1'
#
loop_
_entity.id
_entity.type
_entity.pdbx_description
1 polymer ?
#
loop_
_entity_poly.entity_id
_entity_poly.type
_entity_poly.pdbx_seq_one_letter_code
_entity_poly.pdbx_strand_id
1 'polypeptide(L)'
;MTDEPAEILHIASPSEWAAAMRTGQIAPPSLATEGFVHCSTRAQLADTLDRHFAGAGSLVLVALDEAAIAPDLRWEEGLPGERFPHVYAAIPVTAVLAVEEIEAP
;
A
#
# COMPACT_ATOMS: atom_id res chain seq x y z
N MET A 1 13.78 -23.39 -2.07
CA MET A 1 12.95 -22.42 -2.80
C MET A 1 11.72 -22.11 -1.96
N THR A 2 11.41 -20.85 -1.77
CA THR A 2 10.26 -20.49 -0.96
C THR A 2 9.02 -20.38 -1.83
N ASP A 3 7.87 -20.79 -1.28
CA ASP A 3 6.58 -20.65 -1.95
C ASP A 3 5.80 -19.44 -1.39
N GLU A 4 6.52 -18.52 -0.73
CA GLU A 4 5.89 -17.33 -0.18
C GLU A 4 5.41 -16.42 -1.32
N PRO A 5 4.17 -15.88 -1.22
CA PRO A 5 3.69 -14.92 -2.21
C PRO A 5 4.55 -13.66 -2.18
N ALA A 6 4.77 -13.09 -3.35
CA ALA A 6 5.41 -11.77 -3.44
C ALA A 6 4.47 -10.73 -2.82
N GLU A 7 5.02 -9.79 -2.09
CA GLU A 7 4.24 -8.78 -1.39
C GLU A 7 4.47 -7.37 -1.94
N ILE A 8 3.39 -6.60 -1.93
CA ILE A 8 3.40 -5.16 -2.18
C ILE A 8 2.87 -4.51 -0.91
N LEU A 9 3.46 -3.40 -0.49
CA LEU A 9 3.10 -2.74 0.75
C LEU A 9 2.27 -1.49 0.51
N HIS A 10 1.21 -1.32 1.31
CA HIS A 10 0.42 -0.10 1.35
C HIS A 10 0.45 0.45 2.77
N ILE A 11 0.65 1.76 2.91
CA ILE A 11 0.67 2.43 4.20
C ILE A 11 -0.67 3.15 4.37
N ALA A 12 -1.43 2.75 5.38
CA ALA A 12 -2.75 3.31 5.66
C ALA A 12 -2.74 4.08 6.97
N SER A 13 -3.58 5.11 7.05
CA SER A 13 -3.90 5.69 8.37
C SER A 13 -4.80 4.71 9.12
N PRO A 14 -4.90 4.83 10.46
CA PRO A 14 -5.84 3.99 11.20
C PRO A 14 -7.29 4.15 10.73
N SER A 15 -7.69 5.36 10.35
CA SER A 15 -9.06 5.61 9.86
C SER A 15 -9.29 4.99 8.48
N GLU A 16 -8.30 5.03 7.61
CA GLU A 16 -8.39 4.37 6.30
C GLU A 16 -8.55 2.86 6.47
N TRP A 17 -7.74 2.26 7.34
CA TRP A 17 -7.81 0.83 7.60
C TRP A 17 -9.15 0.44 8.23
N ALA A 18 -9.65 1.24 9.19
CA ALA A 18 -10.97 0.99 9.79
C ALA A 18 -12.08 1.04 8.72
N ALA A 19 -11.99 1.99 7.77
CA ALA A 19 -12.94 2.06 6.67
C ALA A 19 -12.87 0.81 5.79
N ALA A 20 -11.65 0.33 5.50
CA ALA A 20 -11.47 -0.88 4.71
C ALA A 20 -12.10 -2.10 5.39
N MET A 21 -12.00 -2.19 6.71
CA MET A 21 -12.61 -3.27 7.47
C MET A 21 -14.15 -3.21 7.40
N ARG A 22 -14.73 -2.01 7.32
CA ARG A 22 -16.19 -1.87 7.19
C ARG A 22 -16.70 -2.17 5.78
N THR A 23 -15.96 -1.71 4.77
CA THR A 23 -16.40 -1.77 3.37
C THR A 23 -15.93 -3.02 2.65
N GLY A 24 -14.87 -3.66 3.15
CA GLY A 24 -14.23 -4.79 2.49
C GLY A 24 -13.23 -4.38 1.42
N GLN A 25 -12.94 -3.08 1.28
CA GLN A 25 -12.03 -2.56 0.24
C GLN A 25 -11.14 -1.46 0.78
N ILE A 26 -9.89 -1.46 0.33
CA ILE A 26 -8.94 -0.38 0.55
C ILE A 26 -9.14 0.62 -0.59
N ALA A 27 -9.66 1.80 -0.27
CA ALA A 27 -9.96 2.83 -1.26
C ALA A 27 -9.61 4.21 -0.70
N PRO A 28 -8.29 4.54 -0.61
CA PRO A 28 -7.87 5.83 -0.07
C PRO A 28 -8.26 6.98 -1.00
N PRO A 29 -8.20 8.23 -0.51
CA PRO A 29 -8.55 9.40 -1.33
C PRO A 29 -7.80 9.48 -2.66
N SER A 30 -6.56 8.98 -2.74
CA SER A 30 -5.77 9.01 -3.98
C SER A 30 -6.44 8.26 -5.12
N LEU A 31 -7.24 7.23 -4.80
CA LEU A 31 -7.96 6.48 -5.83
C LEU A 31 -8.95 7.38 -6.59
N ALA A 32 -9.63 8.27 -5.88
CA ALA A 32 -10.57 9.21 -6.49
C ALA A 32 -9.85 10.39 -7.17
N THR A 33 -8.77 10.89 -6.59
CA THR A 33 -8.09 12.10 -7.07
C THR A 33 -7.01 11.81 -8.11
N GLU A 34 -6.33 10.68 -8.00
CA GLU A 34 -5.22 10.32 -8.89
C GLU A 34 -5.49 9.06 -9.71
N GLY A 35 -6.52 8.30 -9.36
CA GLY A 35 -6.89 7.09 -10.07
C GLY A 35 -6.22 5.81 -9.59
N PHE A 36 -5.37 5.88 -8.56
CA PHE A 36 -4.67 4.70 -8.08
C PHE A 36 -4.35 4.78 -6.58
N VAL A 37 -4.08 3.60 -6.02
CA VAL A 37 -3.63 3.43 -4.64
C VAL A 37 -2.11 3.39 -4.64
N HIS A 38 -1.48 4.26 -3.84
CA HIS A 38 -0.02 4.29 -3.69
C HIS A 38 0.47 3.10 -2.88
N CYS A 39 1.47 2.42 -3.40
CA CYS A 39 2.11 1.30 -2.72
C CYS A 39 3.63 1.43 -2.80
N SER A 40 4.33 0.56 -2.11
CA SER A 40 5.79 0.48 -2.15
C SER A 40 6.27 -0.95 -2.00
N THR A 41 7.54 -1.17 -2.32
CA THR A 41 8.21 -2.42 -1.98
C THR A 41 8.76 -2.33 -0.56
N ARG A 42 9.18 -3.46 -0.01
CA ARG A 42 9.84 -3.48 1.31
C ARG A 42 11.11 -2.62 1.30
N ALA A 43 11.86 -2.65 0.22
CA ALA A 43 13.09 -1.86 0.09
C ALA A 43 12.82 -0.35 0.04
N GLN A 44 11.65 0.06 -0.46
CA GLN A 44 11.28 1.46 -0.56
C GLN A 44 10.62 2.01 0.72
N LEU A 45 10.23 1.14 1.64
CA LEU A 45 9.37 1.49 2.77
C LEU A 45 9.93 2.61 3.64
N ALA A 46 11.20 2.48 4.07
CA ALA A 46 11.79 3.47 4.98
C ALA A 46 11.82 4.86 4.37
N ASP A 47 12.22 4.96 3.10
CA ASP A 47 12.30 6.23 2.39
C ASP A 47 10.90 6.83 2.17
N THR A 48 9.93 5.99 1.83
CA THR A 48 8.54 6.43 1.66
C THR A 48 7.98 6.98 2.97
N LEU A 49 8.24 6.32 4.10
CA LEU A 49 7.81 6.80 5.41
C LEU A 49 8.44 8.14 5.74
N ASP A 50 9.74 8.31 5.48
CA ASP A 50 10.44 9.57 5.73
C ASP A 50 9.90 10.71 4.88
N ARG A 51 9.60 10.45 3.61
CA ARG A 51 9.16 11.48 2.66
C ARG A 51 7.72 11.93 2.87
N HIS A 52 6.82 10.99 3.18
CA HIS A 52 5.38 11.27 3.11
C HIS A 52 4.65 11.12 4.44
N PHE A 53 5.27 10.50 5.42
CA PHE A 53 4.59 10.17 6.68
C PHE A 53 5.31 10.64 7.94
N ALA A 54 6.40 11.41 7.80
CA ALA A 54 7.12 11.92 8.98
C ALA A 54 6.17 12.68 9.90
N GLY A 55 6.16 12.33 11.17
CA GLY A 55 5.30 12.96 12.18
C GLY A 55 3.85 12.50 12.16
N ALA A 56 3.48 11.53 11.33
CA ALA A 56 2.09 11.10 11.21
C ALA A 56 1.58 10.29 12.42
N GLY A 57 2.47 9.80 13.28
CA GLY A 57 2.08 8.98 14.43
C GLY A 57 1.85 7.54 14.04
N SER A 58 0.79 6.94 14.55
CA SER A 58 0.48 5.54 14.29
C SER A 58 -0.01 5.33 12.86
N LEU A 59 0.50 4.31 12.21
CA LEU A 59 0.13 3.92 10.85
C LEU A 59 -0.12 2.41 10.80
N VAL A 60 -0.77 1.97 9.74
CA VAL A 60 -1.03 0.55 9.49
C VAL A 60 -0.30 0.15 8.22
N LEU A 61 0.63 -0.79 8.35
CA LEU A 61 1.35 -1.35 7.22
C LEU A 61 0.59 -2.58 6.74
N VAL A 62 0.14 -2.53 5.49
CA VAL A 62 -0.67 -3.59 4.89
C VAL A 62 0.15 -4.28 3.81
N ALA A 63 0.40 -5.58 4.00
CA ALA A 63 1.08 -6.39 2.99
C ALA A 63 0.03 -7.03 2.08
N LEU A 64 0.17 -6.80 0.79
CA LEU A 64 -0.76 -7.25 -0.23
C LEU A 64 -0.14 -8.36 -1.08
N ASP A 65 -0.95 -9.33 -1.47
CA ASP A 65 -0.54 -10.38 -2.40
C ASP A 65 -0.43 -9.80 -3.81
N GLU A 66 0.78 -9.74 -4.34
CA GLU A 66 1.03 -9.18 -5.67
C GLU A 66 0.19 -9.88 -6.74
N ALA A 67 0.05 -11.20 -6.66
CA ALA A 67 -0.74 -11.96 -7.64
C ALA A 67 -2.21 -11.55 -7.62
N ALA A 68 -2.75 -11.27 -6.44
CA ALA A 68 -4.16 -10.90 -6.30
C ALA A 68 -4.46 -9.51 -6.87
N ILE A 69 -3.48 -8.60 -6.87
CA ILE A 69 -3.67 -7.23 -7.37
C ILE A 69 -3.07 -7.03 -8.77
N ALA A 70 -2.45 -8.06 -9.32
CA ALA A 70 -1.73 -7.97 -10.60
C ALA A 70 -2.55 -7.37 -11.77
N PRO A 71 -3.85 -7.65 -11.94
CA PRO A 71 -4.61 -7.07 -13.04
C PRO A 71 -4.62 -5.54 -13.05
N ASP A 72 -4.56 -4.90 -11.89
CA ASP A 72 -4.63 -3.44 -11.75
C ASP A 72 -3.31 -2.81 -11.34
N LEU A 73 -2.27 -3.61 -11.20
CA LEU A 73 -0.95 -3.17 -10.75
C LEU A 73 -0.12 -2.63 -11.90
N ARG A 74 0.44 -1.43 -11.72
CA ARG A 74 1.37 -0.82 -12.66
C ARG A 74 2.59 -0.31 -11.89
N TRP A 75 3.76 -0.53 -12.48
CA TRP A 75 5.01 0.01 -11.94
C TRP A 75 5.32 1.29 -12.67
N GLU A 76 5.26 2.41 -11.96
CA GLU A 76 5.38 3.73 -12.57
C GLU A 76 6.44 4.56 -11.87
N GLU A 77 7.12 5.42 -12.62
CA GLU A 77 8.17 6.27 -12.07
C GLU A 77 7.56 7.31 -11.12
N GLY A 78 7.94 7.24 -9.85
CA GLY A 78 7.52 8.19 -8.83
C GLY A 78 8.63 9.16 -8.44
N LEU A 79 9.88 8.70 -8.56
CA LEU A 79 11.09 9.51 -8.42
C LEU A 79 11.95 9.23 -9.64
N PRO A 80 12.84 10.16 -10.04
CA PRO A 80 13.70 9.92 -11.20
C PRO A 80 14.45 8.60 -11.10
N GLY A 81 14.21 7.70 -12.07
CA GLY A 81 14.84 6.39 -12.11
C GLY A 81 14.31 5.35 -11.15
N GLU A 82 13.27 5.66 -10.38
CA GLU A 82 12.69 4.73 -9.42
C GLU A 82 11.21 4.52 -9.67
N ARG A 83 10.79 3.25 -9.80
CA ARG A 83 9.39 2.88 -10.03
C ARG A 83 8.75 2.37 -8.76
N PHE A 84 7.50 2.80 -8.58
CA PHE A 84 6.67 2.40 -7.45
C PHE A 84 5.45 1.63 -7.96
N PRO A 85 4.94 0.67 -7.17
CA PRO A 85 3.72 -0.02 -7.55
C PRO A 85 2.50 0.86 -7.28
N HIS A 86 1.68 1.04 -8.31
CA HIS A 86 0.41 1.76 -8.25
C HIS A 86 -0.72 0.82 -8.62
N VAL A 87 -1.78 0.77 -7.82
CA VAL A 87 -2.91 -0.13 -8.04
C VAL A 87 -4.11 0.69 -8.50
N TYR A 88 -4.54 0.46 -9.73
CA TYR A 88 -5.58 1.26 -10.39
C TYR A 88 -6.98 0.73 -10.13
N ALA A 89 -7.26 0.33 -8.91
CA ALA A 89 -8.58 -0.08 -8.45
C ALA A 89 -8.60 -0.12 -6.92
N ALA A 90 -9.79 -0.11 -6.34
CA ALA A 90 -9.94 -0.42 -4.92
C ALA A 90 -9.41 -1.85 -4.67
N ILE A 91 -8.72 -2.04 -3.56
CA ILE A 91 -8.08 -3.32 -3.26
C ILE A 91 -8.97 -4.09 -2.28
N PRO A 92 -9.46 -5.28 -2.65
CA PRO A 92 -10.27 -6.07 -1.73
C PRO A 92 -9.42 -6.52 -0.54
N VAL A 93 -9.99 -6.51 0.65
CA VAL A 93 -9.28 -6.95 1.85
C VAL A 93 -8.87 -8.42 1.78
N THR A 94 -9.49 -9.20 0.91
CA THR A 94 -9.09 -10.59 0.66
C THR A 94 -7.70 -10.70 0.03
N ALA A 95 -7.16 -9.61 -0.53
CA ALA A 95 -5.80 -9.58 -1.06
C ALA A 95 -4.75 -9.33 0.03
N VAL A 96 -5.16 -9.09 1.27
CA VAL A 96 -4.25 -8.76 2.37
C VAL A 96 -3.63 -10.04 2.93
N LEU A 97 -2.29 -10.05 2.98
CA LEU A 97 -1.52 -11.16 3.56
C LEU A 97 -1.23 -10.94 5.04
N ALA A 98 -0.96 -9.70 5.42
CA ALA A 98 -0.60 -9.37 6.79
C ALA A 98 -0.84 -7.88 7.06
N VAL A 99 -1.05 -7.56 8.34
CA VAL A 99 -1.26 -6.19 8.81
C VAL A 99 -0.40 -5.98 10.04
N GLU A 100 0.27 -4.83 10.09
CA GLU A 100 1.17 -4.50 11.19
C GLU A 100 0.99 -3.04 11.59
N GLU A 101 0.86 -2.77 12.89
CA GLU A 101 0.92 -1.40 13.39
C GLU A 101 2.37 -0.93 13.42
N ILE A 102 2.60 0.26 12.88
CA ILE A 102 3.92 0.88 12.88
C ILE A 102 3.80 2.33 13.34
N GLU A 103 4.92 2.91 13.75
CA GLU A 103 5.01 4.33 14.07
C GLU A 103 5.75 5.04 12.95
N ALA A 104 5.25 6.20 12.54
CA ALA A 104 5.93 7.05 11.58
C ALA A 104 7.24 7.59 12.16
N PRO A 105 8.23 7.87 11.32
CA PRO A 105 9.48 8.49 11.76
C PRO A 105 9.29 9.91 12.28
#